data_2b407d86b929e2ccca54291eb50c1331
#
_entry.id   2b407d86b929e2ccca54291eb50c1331
#
_cell.length_a   1.000
_cell.length_b   1.000
_cell.length_c   1.000
_cell.angle_alpha   90.00
_cell.angle_beta   90.00
_cell.angle_gamma   90.00
#
_symmetry.space_group_name_H-M   'P 1'
#
loop_
_entity.id
_entity.type
_entity.pdbx_description
1 polymer ?
#
loop_
_entity_poly.entity_id
_entity_poly.type
_entity_poly.pdbx_seq_one_letter_code
_entity_poly.pdbx_strand_id
1 'polypeptide(L)'
;MRAKRTDRIGEKSINSYGTEMIIIEYCNEKEIYVEFQDEYKAIVKTRYWIFKQGSVANPYDKTVYNVGCLGLMSNGEKPITKVNGVHDFRYVTWHGMIERCYGERSLKLKPTYKDAEVCDRWLVYANFLEDLPLIEGYELYINSKRGDYIVLDKDIKGNGAKLYCVENCCFVTQSNNVKEIHYRQK
;
A
#
# COMPACT_ATOMS: atom_id res chain seq x y z
N MET A 1 35.86 14.17 -19.01
CA MET A 1 34.59 13.40 -18.91
C MET A 1 34.94 11.91 -18.88
N ARG A 2 34.60 11.18 -17.79
CA ARG A 2 34.74 9.70 -17.79
C ARG A 2 33.65 9.12 -18.69
N ALA A 3 34.03 8.24 -19.64
CA ALA A 3 33.09 7.56 -20.51
C ALA A 3 32.00 6.84 -19.67
N LYS A 4 30.72 6.93 -20.09
CA LYS A 4 29.62 6.14 -19.49
C LYS A 4 30.01 4.67 -19.61
N ARG A 5 30.03 3.94 -18.48
CA ARG A 5 30.23 2.49 -18.49
C ARG A 5 28.94 1.81 -18.95
N THR A 6 28.81 1.62 -20.26
CA THR A 6 27.68 0.91 -20.87
C THR A 6 27.79 -0.61 -20.70
N ASP A 7 28.96 -1.10 -20.26
CA ASP A 7 29.27 -2.51 -20.00
C ASP A 7 28.46 -3.13 -18.84
N ARG A 8 27.78 -2.31 -18.02
CA ARG A 8 26.93 -2.75 -16.90
C ARG A 8 25.43 -2.78 -17.21
N ILE A 9 25.03 -2.28 -18.37
CA ILE A 9 23.63 -2.38 -18.80
C ILE A 9 23.32 -3.84 -19.08
N GLY A 10 22.19 -4.34 -18.55
CA GLY A 10 21.80 -5.74 -18.62
C GLY A 10 22.35 -6.60 -17.46
N GLU A 11 23.17 -6.04 -16.56
CA GLU A 11 23.62 -6.76 -15.37
C GLU A 11 22.42 -7.07 -14.46
N LYS A 12 22.35 -8.31 -13.96
CA LYS A 12 21.24 -8.82 -13.14
C LYS A 12 21.63 -8.94 -11.67
N SER A 13 20.66 -8.76 -10.80
CA SER A 13 20.75 -9.06 -9.36
C SER A 13 19.37 -9.46 -8.86
N ILE A 14 19.30 -9.97 -7.64
CA ILE A 14 18.03 -10.33 -6.96
C ILE A 14 17.93 -9.51 -5.69
N ASN A 15 16.75 -8.95 -5.42
CA ASN A 15 16.56 -8.20 -4.19
C ASN A 15 16.27 -9.12 -2.99
N SER A 16 16.18 -8.56 -1.79
CA SER A 16 15.94 -9.30 -0.54
C SER A 16 14.59 -10.04 -0.48
N TYR A 17 13.65 -9.72 -1.38
CA TYR A 17 12.36 -10.38 -1.53
C TYR A 17 12.32 -11.42 -2.65
N GLY A 18 13.46 -11.67 -3.32
CA GLY A 18 13.57 -12.66 -4.39
C GLY A 18 13.20 -12.15 -5.77
N THR A 19 12.92 -10.85 -5.95
CA THR A 19 12.60 -10.29 -7.26
C THR A 19 13.87 -9.98 -8.04
N GLU A 20 13.97 -10.52 -9.26
CA GLU A 20 15.07 -10.19 -10.18
C GLU A 20 14.97 -8.72 -10.61
N MET A 21 16.13 -8.06 -10.75
CA MET A 21 16.26 -6.70 -11.25
C MET A 21 17.43 -6.59 -12.23
N ILE A 22 17.26 -5.74 -13.25
CA ILE A 22 18.22 -5.55 -14.35
C ILE A 22 18.59 -4.07 -14.43
N ILE A 23 19.88 -3.76 -14.61
CA ILE A 23 20.33 -2.39 -14.91
C ILE A 23 19.88 -2.03 -16.33
N ILE A 24 19.02 -1.04 -16.46
CA ILE A 24 18.56 -0.51 -17.75
C ILE A 24 19.28 0.79 -18.14
N GLU A 25 19.81 1.52 -17.16
CA GLU A 25 20.64 2.70 -17.42
C GLU A 25 21.73 2.81 -16.34
N TYR A 26 22.95 3.13 -16.78
CA TYR A 26 24.11 3.35 -15.92
C TYR A 26 24.72 4.73 -16.19
N CYS A 27 24.44 5.71 -15.32
CA CYS A 27 25.04 7.03 -15.38
C CYS A 27 26.42 7.05 -14.71
N ASN A 28 26.51 6.54 -13.48
CA ASN A 28 27.72 6.38 -12.67
C ASN A 28 27.43 5.47 -11.47
N GLU A 29 28.43 5.21 -10.60
CA GLU A 29 28.26 4.33 -9.41
C GLU A 29 27.25 4.85 -8.37
N LYS A 30 26.97 6.15 -8.36
CA LYS A 30 25.98 6.77 -7.46
C LYS A 30 24.60 6.88 -8.08
N GLU A 31 24.49 6.62 -9.40
CA GLU A 31 23.25 6.77 -10.13
C GLU A 31 23.13 5.72 -11.25
N ILE A 32 22.26 4.78 -11.02
CA ILE A 32 21.81 3.77 -11.97
C ILE A 32 20.30 3.66 -11.93
N TYR A 33 19.70 3.16 -12.99
CA TYR A 33 18.28 2.81 -13.03
C TYR A 33 18.16 1.31 -13.23
N VAL A 34 17.35 0.69 -12.38
CA VAL A 34 17.08 -0.75 -12.42
C VAL A 34 15.60 -0.97 -12.66
N GLU A 35 15.27 -1.96 -13.51
CA GLU A 35 13.93 -2.44 -13.74
C GLU A 35 13.74 -3.78 -13.02
N PHE A 36 12.70 -3.90 -12.22
CA PHE A 36 12.31 -5.17 -11.62
C PHE A 36 11.62 -6.07 -12.65
N GLN A 37 11.89 -7.37 -12.58
CA GLN A 37 11.43 -8.35 -13.58
C GLN A 37 10.15 -9.08 -13.10
N ASP A 38 9.32 -8.40 -12.34
CA ASP A 38 7.96 -8.82 -12.00
C ASP A 38 6.92 -8.28 -13.00
N GLU A 39 5.65 -8.51 -12.73
CA GLU A 39 4.53 -8.05 -13.56
C GLU A 39 4.41 -6.51 -13.65
N TYR A 40 4.91 -5.78 -12.65
CA TYR A 40 4.80 -4.33 -12.57
C TYR A 40 5.91 -3.58 -13.29
N LYS A 41 7.05 -4.23 -13.55
CA LYS A 41 8.21 -3.65 -14.26
C LYS A 41 8.65 -2.31 -13.68
N ALA A 42 8.59 -2.16 -12.34
CA ALA A 42 8.93 -0.90 -11.69
C ALA A 42 10.39 -0.51 -11.95
N ILE A 43 10.59 0.74 -12.35
CA ILE A 43 11.93 1.31 -12.55
C ILE A 43 12.29 2.13 -11.32
N VAL A 44 13.46 1.82 -10.73
CA VAL A 44 13.94 2.48 -9.50
C VAL A 44 15.33 3.04 -9.73
N LYS A 45 15.51 4.32 -9.40
CA LYS A 45 16.82 4.96 -9.32
C LYS A 45 17.52 4.50 -8.03
N THR A 46 18.77 4.05 -8.16
CA THR A 46 19.55 3.55 -7.02
C THR A 46 21.07 3.74 -7.24
N ARG A 47 21.87 3.26 -6.30
CA ARG A 47 23.33 3.23 -6.40
C ARG A 47 23.79 1.83 -6.76
N TYR A 48 24.89 1.72 -7.51
CA TYR A 48 25.39 0.44 -7.97
C TYR A 48 25.73 -0.54 -6.82
N TRP A 49 26.29 -0.06 -5.71
CA TRP A 49 26.60 -0.93 -4.56
C TRP A 49 25.33 -1.47 -3.87
N ILE A 50 24.23 -0.68 -3.80
CA ILE A 50 22.93 -1.13 -3.27
C ILE A 50 22.34 -2.23 -4.16
N PHE A 51 22.45 -2.06 -5.49
CA PHE A 51 22.07 -3.08 -6.47
C PHE A 51 22.86 -4.37 -6.28
N LYS A 52 24.20 -4.29 -6.14
CA LYS A 52 25.06 -5.47 -5.93
C LYS A 52 24.76 -6.21 -4.63
N GLN A 53 24.32 -5.51 -3.60
CA GLN A 53 23.91 -6.11 -2.31
C GLN A 53 22.49 -6.69 -2.34
N GLY A 54 21.71 -6.53 -3.43
CA GLY A 54 20.31 -6.92 -3.45
C GLY A 54 19.41 -6.10 -2.54
N SER A 55 19.85 -4.88 -2.15
CA SER A 55 19.12 -4.03 -1.19
C SER A 55 18.24 -2.97 -1.83
N VAL A 56 17.96 -3.09 -3.13
CA VAL A 56 17.02 -2.19 -3.82
C VAL A 56 15.60 -2.58 -3.45
N ALA A 57 14.86 -1.64 -2.88
CA ALA A 57 13.46 -1.86 -2.53
C ALA A 57 12.57 -1.78 -3.78
N ASN A 58 11.85 -2.87 -4.07
CA ASN A 58 10.79 -2.87 -5.07
C ASN A 58 9.51 -2.26 -4.42
N PRO A 59 8.87 -1.26 -5.04
CA PRO A 59 7.62 -0.71 -4.54
C PRO A 59 6.50 -1.76 -4.40
N TYR A 60 6.57 -2.86 -5.14
CA TYR A 60 5.56 -3.92 -5.16
C TYR A 60 5.93 -5.15 -4.32
N ASP A 61 7.05 -5.14 -3.59
CA ASP A 61 7.34 -6.17 -2.59
C ASP A 61 6.26 -6.15 -1.49
N LYS A 62 5.74 -7.32 -1.14
CA LYS A 62 4.66 -7.50 -0.16
C LYS A 62 5.17 -7.31 1.28
N THR A 63 5.49 -6.06 1.62
CA THR A 63 6.13 -5.68 2.89
C THR A 63 5.15 -5.51 4.06
N VAL A 64 3.84 -5.41 3.77
CA VAL A 64 2.80 -5.18 4.79
C VAL A 64 1.98 -6.45 4.96
N TYR A 65 2.17 -7.12 6.09
CA TYR A 65 1.51 -8.40 6.45
C TYR A 65 1.62 -9.49 5.37
N ASN A 66 2.71 -9.50 4.59
CA ASN A 66 3.00 -10.43 3.48
C ASN A 66 1.98 -10.40 2.32
N VAL A 67 1.09 -9.42 2.27
CA VAL A 67 0.06 -9.27 1.22
C VAL A 67 0.07 -7.88 0.60
N GLY A 68 0.25 -6.83 1.40
CA GLY A 68 0.19 -5.45 0.95
C GLY A 68 1.55 -4.88 0.53
N CYS A 69 1.53 -3.99 -0.45
CA CYS A 69 2.69 -3.23 -0.92
C CYS A 69 2.35 -1.75 -1.13
N LEU A 70 3.38 -0.90 -1.25
CA LEU A 70 3.14 0.53 -1.43
C LEU A 70 2.74 0.87 -2.88
N GLY A 71 3.34 0.22 -3.86
CA GLY A 71 3.16 0.52 -5.28
C GLY A 71 3.74 1.88 -5.69
N LEU A 72 3.39 2.29 -6.91
CA LEU A 72 3.66 3.63 -7.45
C LEU A 72 2.34 4.27 -7.86
N MET A 73 2.23 5.58 -7.66
CA MET A 73 1.13 6.39 -8.16
C MET A 73 1.12 6.41 -9.70
N SER A 74 0.02 6.76 -10.33
CA SER A 74 -0.13 6.85 -11.79
C SER A 74 0.91 7.77 -12.47
N ASN A 75 1.48 8.74 -11.74
CA ASN A 75 2.59 9.59 -12.19
C ASN A 75 3.98 8.96 -12.01
N GLY A 76 4.08 7.71 -11.53
CA GLY A 76 5.32 6.99 -11.26
C GLY A 76 6.00 7.35 -9.93
N GLU A 77 5.42 8.23 -9.12
CA GLU A 77 5.97 8.61 -7.81
C GLU A 77 5.57 7.63 -6.72
N LYS A 78 6.38 7.57 -5.66
CA LYS A 78 6.04 6.80 -4.46
C LYS A 78 4.92 7.50 -3.67
N PRO A 79 3.91 6.76 -3.18
CA PRO A 79 2.88 7.34 -2.35
C PRO A 79 3.46 7.85 -1.02
N ILE A 80 2.89 8.95 -0.52
CA ILE A 80 3.30 9.53 0.77
C ILE A 80 2.76 8.66 1.91
N THR A 81 3.66 8.14 2.74
CA THR A 81 3.32 7.37 3.93
C THR A 81 3.56 8.15 5.24
N LYS A 82 4.37 9.22 5.18
CA LYS A 82 4.67 10.09 6.33
C LYS A 82 4.79 11.55 5.90
N VAL A 83 4.34 12.45 6.78
CA VAL A 83 4.50 13.90 6.67
C VAL A 83 5.14 14.37 7.98
N ASN A 84 6.29 15.04 7.91
CA ASN A 84 7.05 15.53 9.08
C ASN A 84 7.32 14.42 10.14
N GLY A 85 7.64 13.22 9.69
CA GLY A 85 7.94 12.07 10.57
C GLY A 85 6.70 11.35 11.12
N VAL A 86 5.51 11.89 10.96
CA VAL A 86 4.24 11.31 11.40
C VAL A 86 3.60 10.54 10.23
N HIS A 87 3.05 9.38 10.50
CA HIS A 87 2.32 8.63 9.45
C HIS A 87 1.13 9.44 8.93
N ASP A 88 1.01 9.48 7.60
CA ASP A 88 -0.16 10.03 6.92
C ASP A 88 -1.41 9.24 7.34
N PHE A 89 -2.49 9.95 7.65
CA PHE A 89 -3.72 9.32 8.15
C PHE A 89 -4.34 8.35 7.12
N ARG A 90 -4.15 8.59 5.82
CA ARG A 90 -4.59 7.70 4.75
C ARG A 90 -3.79 6.39 4.76
N TYR A 91 -2.48 6.47 5.00
CA TYR A 91 -1.64 5.29 5.19
C TYR A 91 -2.07 4.51 6.44
N VAL A 92 -2.37 5.20 7.55
CA VAL A 92 -2.85 4.56 8.78
C VAL A 92 -4.16 3.82 8.55
N THR A 93 -5.10 4.43 7.79
CA THR A 93 -6.38 3.79 7.45
C THR A 93 -6.17 2.53 6.60
N TRP A 94 -5.36 2.62 5.54
CA TRP A 94 -5.04 1.49 4.69
C TRP A 94 -4.30 0.38 5.44
N HIS A 95 -3.24 0.73 6.17
CA HIS A 95 -2.48 -0.23 6.96
C HIS A 95 -3.35 -0.95 8.00
N GLY A 96 -4.22 -0.21 8.69
CA GLY A 96 -5.15 -0.78 9.66
C GLY A 96 -6.22 -1.69 9.02
N MET A 97 -6.62 -1.44 7.77
CA MET A 97 -7.49 -2.34 7.00
C MET A 97 -6.76 -3.66 6.71
N ILE A 98 -5.52 -3.60 6.18
CA ILE A 98 -4.70 -4.79 5.92
C ILE A 98 -4.44 -5.56 7.22
N GLU A 99 -4.09 -4.87 8.31
CA GLU A 99 -3.85 -5.50 9.62
C GLU A 99 -5.07 -6.26 10.13
N ARG A 100 -6.27 -5.70 10.01
CA ARG A 100 -7.50 -6.38 10.45
C ARG A 100 -7.75 -7.68 9.72
N CYS A 101 -7.46 -7.73 8.40
CA CYS A 101 -7.73 -8.90 7.56
C CYS A 101 -6.61 -9.94 7.61
N TYR A 102 -5.35 -9.51 7.75
CA TYR A 102 -4.18 -10.40 7.56
C TYR A 102 -3.20 -10.42 8.73
N GLY A 103 -3.38 -9.54 9.73
CA GLY A 103 -2.51 -9.51 10.90
C GLY A 103 -2.84 -10.63 11.89
N GLU A 104 -1.93 -11.57 12.13
CA GLU A 104 -2.15 -12.70 13.04
C GLU A 104 -2.65 -12.29 14.44
N ARG A 105 -2.04 -11.24 15.02
CA ARG A 105 -2.45 -10.70 16.32
C ARG A 105 -3.86 -10.13 16.27
N SER A 106 -4.19 -9.39 15.20
CA SER A 106 -5.51 -8.79 15.02
C SER A 106 -6.59 -9.85 14.90
N LEU A 107 -6.35 -10.89 14.11
CA LEU A 107 -7.26 -12.02 13.93
C LEU A 107 -7.49 -12.84 15.21
N LYS A 108 -6.46 -13.00 16.06
CA LYS A 108 -6.60 -13.63 17.38
C LYS A 108 -7.48 -12.82 18.32
N LEU A 109 -7.36 -11.47 18.29
CA LEU A 109 -8.13 -10.58 19.17
C LEU A 109 -9.55 -10.31 18.66
N LYS A 110 -9.75 -10.36 17.35
CA LYS A 110 -11.03 -10.07 16.67
C LYS A 110 -11.35 -11.15 15.63
N PRO A 111 -11.78 -12.35 16.05
CA PRO A 111 -12.06 -13.47 15.14
C PRO A 111 -13.11 -13.19 14.08
N THR A 112 -13.95 -12.17 14.26
CA THR A 112 -14.99 -11.75 13.31
C THR A 112 -14.42 -11.27 11.95
N TYR A 113 -13.13 -10.93 11.92
CA TYR A 113 -12.41 -10.54 10.68
C TYR A 113 -11.78 -11.73 9.96
N LYS A 114 -11.89 -12.97 10.47
CA LYS A 114 -11.22 -14.15 9.90
C LYS A 114 -11.55 -14.37 8.42
N ASP A 115 -12.77 -14.05 8.00
CA ASP A 115 -13.24 -14.22 6.63
C ASP A 115 -13.30 -12.87 5.87
N ALA A 116 -12.73 -11.81 6.45
CA ALA A 116 -12.68 -10.51 5.79
C ALA A 116 -11.45 -10.44 4.89
N GLU A 117 -11.66 -9.94 3.68
CA GLU A 117 -10.64 -9.79 2.64
C GLU A 117 -10.56 -8.35 2.15
N VAL A 118 -9.46 -8.03 1.52
CA VAL A 118 -9.25 -6.76 0.80
C VAL A 118 -9.15 -7.10 -0.69
N CYS A 119 -9.84 -6.36 -1.55
CA CYS A 119 -9.77 -6.58 -2.99
C CYS A 119 -8.31 -6.41 -3.49
N ASP A 120 -7.93 -7.15 -4.52
CA ASP A 120 -6.55 -7.18 -5.03
C ASP A 120 -6.02 -5.77 -5.33
N ARG A 121 -6.88 -4.90 -5.88
CA ARG A 121 -6.51 -3.52 -6.18
C ARG A 121 -6.05 -2.75 -4.94
N TRP A 122 -6.70 -2.94 -3.79
CA TRP A 122 -6.37 -2.25 -2.54
C TRP A 122 -5.27 -2.92 -1.70
N LEU A 123 -4.75 -4.07 -2.13
CA LEU A 123 -3.50 -4.59 -1.58
C LEU A 123 -2.31 -3.69 -1.97
N VAL A 124 -2.48 -2.85 -2.98
CA VAL A 124 -1.51 -1.80 -3.37
C VAL A 124 -1.97 -0.46 -2.81
N TYR A 125 -1.17 0.14 -1.92
CA TYR A 125 -1.52 1.41 -1.26
C TYR A 125 -1.74 2.57 -2.23
N ALA A 126 -0.94 2.68 -3.29
CA ALA A 126 -1.12 3.69 -4.33
C ALA A 126 -2.51 3.61 -4.96
N ASN A 127 -3.00 2.42 -5.28
CA ASN A 127 -4.33 2.21 -5.85
C ASN A 127 -5.44 2.59 -4.85
N PHE A 128 -5.26 2.24 -3.56
CA PHE A 128 -6.19 2.67 -2.51
C PHE A 128 -6.29 4.20 -2.45
N LEU A 129 -5.16 4.91 -2.57
CA LEU A 129 -5.16 6.39 -2.59
C LEU A 129 -5.91 6.95 -3.80
N GLU A 130 -5.76 6.34 -4.98
CA GLU A 130 -6.47 6.76 -6.20
C GLU A 130 -7.98 6.56 -6.07
N ASP A 131 -8.40 5.50 -5.38
CA ASP A 131 -9.81 5.16 -5.21
C ASP A 131 -10.48 5.91 -4.05
N LEU A 132 -9.71 6.49 -3.12
CA LEU A 132 -10.26 7.20 -1.95
C LEU A 132 -11.38 8.20 -2.28
N PRO A 133 -11.27 9.06 -3.34
CA PRO A 133 -12.33 10.00 -3.69
C PRO A 133 -13.64 9.35 -4.15
N LEU A 134 -13.60 8.08 -4.52
CA LEU A 134 -14.76 7.31 -4.97
C LEU A 134 -15.55 6.68 -3.81
N ILE A 135 -14.95 6.64 -2.62
CA ILE A 135 -15.57 6.03 -1.43
C ILE A 135 -16.60 7.01 -0.85
N GLU A 136 -17.81 6.53 -0.61
CA GLU A 136 -18.85 7.30 0.06
C GLU A 136 -18.38 7.85 1.41
N GLY A 137 -18.65 9.13 1.69
CA GLY A 137 -18.16 9.81 2.90
C GLY A 137 -16.72 10.30 2.82
N TYR A 138 -16.09 10.28 1.64
CA TYR A 138 -14.72 10.79 1.45
C TYR A 138 -14.54 12.22 1.95
N GLU A 139 -15.48 13.13 1.66
CA GLU A 139 -15.43 14.53 2.13
C GLU A 139 -15.43 14.63 3.66
N LEU A 140 -16.21 13.79 4.34
CA LEU A 140 -16.19 13.69 5.79
C LEU A 140 -14.80 13.25 6.29
N TYR A 141 -14.18 12.28 5.63
CA TYR A 141 -12.89 11.74 6.00
C TYR A 141 -11.74 12.72 5.77
N ILE A 142 -11.67 13.35 4.59
CA ILE A 142 -10.56 14.24 4.24
C ILE A 142 -10.58 15.56 5.01
N ASN A 143 -11.77 16.03 5.41
CA ASN A 143 -11.96 17.25 6.19
C ASN A 143 -12.02 17.01 7.71
N SER A 144 -11.82 15.75 8.16
CA SER A 144 -11.84 15.40 9.57
C SER A 144 -10.71 16.09 10.35
N LYS A 145 -11.02 16.56 11.55
CA LYS A 145 -10.05 17.18 12.46
C LYS A 145 -9.49 16.14 13.44
N ARG A 146 -8.37 16.46 14.06
CA ARG A 146 -7.82 15.64 15.14
C ARG A 146 -8.84 15.49 16.27
N GLY A 147 -9.31 14.26 16.50
CA GLY A 147 -10.37 13.96 17.47
C GLY A 147 -11.67 13.50 16.80
N ASP A 148 -11.88 13.74 15.52
CA ASP A 148 -12.97 13.14 14.76
C ASP A 148 -12.61 11.68 14.48
N TYR A 149 -13.34 10.77 15.08
CA TYR A 149 -13.11 9.33 14.87
C TYR A 149 -13.88 8.87 13.62
N ILE A 150 -13.32 9.15 12.43
CA ILE A 150 -13.86 8.65 11.16
C ILE A 150 -13.20 7.31 10.84
N VAL A 151 -14.01 6.33 10.50
CA VAL A 151 -13.56 4.96 10.18
C VAL A 151 -14.03 4.52 8.81
N LEU A 152 -13.20 3.71 8.16
CA LEU A 152 -13.58 2.99 6.95
C LEU A 152 -14.37 1.75 7.38
N ASP A 153 -15.65 1.71 7.04
CA ASP A 153 -16.56 0.61 7.30
C ASP A 153 -16.95 -0.09 5.99
N LYS A 154 -17.03 -1.43 6.02
CA LYS A 154 -17.44 -2.27 4.88
C LYS A 154 -18.82 -2.92 5.08
N ASP A 155 -19.32 -2.87 6.31
CA ASP A 155 -20.51 -3.65 6.68
C ASP A 155 -21.79 -2.86 6.45
N ILE A 156 -21.75 -1.53 6.60
CA ILE A 156 -22.92 -0.65 6.46
C ILE A 156 -23.43 -0.70 5.01
N LYS A 157 -22.60 -0.31 4.06
CA LYS A 157 -22.95 -0.26 2.65
C LYS A 157 -22.99 -1.64 2.01
N GLY A 158 -22.03 -2.49 2.37
CA GLY A 158 -21.90 -3.84 1.85
C GLY A 158 -22.89 -4.85 2.42
N ASN A 159 -23.83 -4.44 3.28
CA ASN A 159 -24.81 -5.31 3.94
C ASN A 159 -24.18 -6.57 4.58
N GLY A 160 -23.08 -6.37 5.32
CA GLY A 160 -22.31 -7.45 5.94
C GLY A 160 -21.33 -8.14 5.01
N ALA A 161 -21.00 -7.54 3.86
CA ALA A 161 -19.98 -8.04 2.96
C ALA A 161 -18.64 -8.23 3.67
N LYS A 162 -17.91 -9.28 3.28
CA LYS A 162 -16.59 -9.59 3.86
C LYS A 162 -15.43 -8.94 3.10
N LEU A 163 -15.68 -8.27 1.98
CA LEU A 163 -14.69 -7.69 1.09
C LEU A 163 -14.60 -6.18 1.25
N TYR A 164 -13.40 -5.67 1.54
CA TYR A 164 -13.07 -4.25 1.45
C TYR A 164 -12.82 -3.87 -0.02
N CYS A 165 -13.69 -3.05 -0.58
CA CYS A 165 -13.59 -2.47 -1.93
C CYS A 165 -14.42 -1.18 -1.99
N VAL A 166 -14.33 -0.41 -3.09
CA VAL A 166 -15.06 0.85 -3.27
C VAL A 166 -16.57 0.66 -3.11
N GLU A 167 -17.10 -0.41 -3.65
CA GLU A 167 -18.54 -0.69 -3.70
C GLU A 167 -19.12 -0.97 -2.31
N ASN A 168 -18.35 -1.63 -1.44
CA ASN A 168 -18.81 -2.08 -0.14
C ASN A 168 -18.47 -1.11 0.99
N CYS A 169 -17.48 -0.23 0.80
CA CYS A 169 -16.97 0.62 1.86
C CYS A 169 -17.60 2.02 1.88
N CYS A 170 -17.67 2.60 3.09
CA CYS A 170 -17.98 4.01 3.31
C CYS A 170 -17.18 4.54 4.51
N PHE A 171 -16.99 5.86 4.55
CA PHE A 171 -16.45 6.55 5.70
C PHE A 171 -17.58 7.07 6.59
N VAL A 172 -17.53 6.69 7.86
CA VAL A 172 -18.55 7.06 8.85
C VAL A 172 -17.91 7.46 10.18
N THR A 173 -18.65 8.18 11.00
CA THR A 173 -18.22 8.44 12.38
C THR A 173 -18.22 7.14 13.18
N GLN A 174 -17.28 6.99 14.12
CA GLN A 174 -17.23 5.83 15.03
C GLN A 174 -18.57 5.61 15.75
N SER A 175 -19.25 6.70 16.15
CA SER A 175 -20.56 6.63 16.84
C SER A 175 -21.66 6.02 15.96
N ASN A 176 -21.68 6.34 14.67
CA ASN A 176 -22.64 5.77 13.73
C ASN A 176 -22.33 4.30 13.44
N ASN A 177 -21.06 3.96 13.30
CA ASN A 177 -20.62 2.59 13.12
C ASN A 177 -21.07 1.68 14.30
N VAL A 178 -20.88 2.14 15.54
CA VAL A 178 -21.31 1.39 16.74
C VAL A 178 -22.83 1.22 16.80
N LYS A 179 -23.62 2.25 16.46
CA LYS A 179 -25.09 2.15 16.43
C LYS A 179 -25.56 1.09 15.44
N GLU A 180 -24.97 1.06 14.24
CA GLU A 180 -25.34 0.10 13.19
C GLU A 180 -25.05 -1.35 13.61
N ILE A 181 -23.93 -1.60 14.30
CA ILE A 181 -23.62 -2.91 14.85
C ILE A 181 -24.71 -3.37 15.82
N HIS A 182 -25.21 -2.49 16.70
CA HIS A 182 -26.29 -2.82 17.63
C HIS A 182 -27.64 -3.09 16.96
N TYR A 183 -27.94 -2.41 15.83
CA TYR A 183 -29.15 -2.68 15.05
C TYR A 183 -29.16 -4.06 14.40
N ARG A 184 -28.01 -4.54 13.94
CA ARG A 184 -27.84 -5.85 13.26
C ARG A 184 -27.84 -7.07 14.21
N GLN A 185 -27.64 -6.85 15.51
CA GLN A 185 -27.61 -7.91 16.52
C GLN A 185 -29.00 -8.16 17.16
N LYS A 186 -30.02 -7.41 16.77
CA LYS A 186 -31.42 -7.60 17.16
C LYS A 186 -32.19 -8.31 16.06
#